data_bf00d6450001f3eb2cfce5d5796ece54
#
_entry.id   bf00d6450001f3eb2cfce5d5796ece54
#
_cell.length_a   1.000
_cell.length_b   1.000
_cell.length_c   1.000
_cell.angle_alpha   90.00
_cell.angle_beta   90.00
_cell.angle_gamma   90.00
#
_symmetry.space_group_name_H-M   'P 1'
#
loop_
_entity.id
_entity.type
_entity.pdbx_description
1 polymer ?
#
loop_
_entity_poly.entity_id
_entity_poly.type
_entity_poly.pdbx_seq_one_letter_code
_entity_poly.pdbx_strand_id
1 'polypeptide(L)'
;VAVARSYSGKNKILVAEGAYHGAAPWCTPLPTGTTAEDRMHLIHYQFNDVESVESAIEKAGDDLAGILVSAFRHDNVVDQEMPSQEFASHLRQRCDQLDAALIVDEVRAGFRLTEGASWELLNVAPDLTAWSKAIANGYALAAILGSDKYMRAARGVFTTGSFWFAAASMVASITTLDLIREENVIERITALGQRFRDGLQVQADSHNIPISQSGPPQMPLVRFPDDEVQVKERADLFTNEAMKLGLYLHPRHNMFINGGHTEADIDEALSITEVSMNALKGRYY
;
A
#
# COMPACT_ATOMS: atom_id res chain seq x y z
N VAL A 1 -5.11 1.88 15.49
CA VAL A 1 -4.71 2.97 16.40
C VAL A 1 -5.56 2.96 17.66
N ALA A 2 -6.90 3.05 17.61
CA ALA A 2 -7.74 3.08 18.81
C ALA A 2 -7.51 1.86 19.74
N VAL A 3 -7.34 0.67 19.17
CA VAL A 3 -7.04 -0.56 19.94
C VAL A 3 -5.68 -0.46 20.64
N ALA A 4 -4.65 0.04 19.95
CA ALA A 4 -3.32 0.23 20.54
C ALA A 4 -3.36 1.22 21.72
N ARG A 5 -4.06 2.34 21.57
CA ARG A 5 -4.29 3.33 22.62
C ARG A 5 -5.08 2.74 23.79
N SER A 6 -6.15 1.98 23.51
CA SER A 6 -6.96 1.31 24.53
C SER A 6 -6.17 0.27 25.33
N TYR A 7 -5.23 -0.41 24.67
CA TYR A 7 -4.36 -1.40 25.32
C TYR A 7 -3.34 -0.73 26.25
N SER A 8 -2.61 0.24 25.75
CA SER A 8 -1.47 0.85 26.44
C SER A 8 -1.84 1.99 27.40
N GLY A 9 -3.01 2.62 27.22
CA GLY A 9 -3.36 3.87 27.90
C GLY A 9 -2.56 5.09 27.43
N LYS A 10 -1.74 4.93 26.38
CA LYS A 10 -0.86 5.95 25.79
C LYS A 10 -1.48 6.59 24.55
N ASN A 11 -0.95 7.74 24.11
CA ASN A 11 -1.61 8.56 23.07
C ASN A 11 -0.87 8.59 21.73
N LYS A 12 0.49 8.58 21.75
CA LYS A 12 1.29 8.86 20.56
C LYS A 12 1.40 7.64 19.64
N ILE A 13 1.38 7.93 18.35
CA ILE A 13 1.57 6.94 17.27
C ILE A 13 2.68 7.44 16.35
N LEU A 14 3.64 6.57 16.04
CA LEU A 14 4.59 6.83 14.96
C LEU A 14 3.95 6.45 13.63
N VAL A 15 4.13 7.30 12.61
CA VAL A 15 3.61 7.11 11.25
C VAL A 15 4.69 7.49 10.24
N ALA A 16 4.85 6.72 9.17
CA ALA A 16 5.80 7.10 8.13
C ALA A 16 5.39 8.41 7.44
N GLU A 17 6.38 9.27 7.15
CA GLU A 17 6.15 10.54 6.45
C GLU A 17 5.53 10.29 5.07
N GLY A 18 4.50 11.05 4.72
CA GLY A 18 3.78 10.92 3.45
C GLY A 18 2.81 9.73 3.35
N ALA A 19 2.78 8.82 4.32
CA ALA A 19 1.93 7.65 4.27
C ALA A 19 0.43 8.01 4.32
N TYR A 20 -0.36 7.24 3.55
CA TYR A 20 -1.82 7.36 3.51
C TYR A 20 -2.48 6.18 4.23
N HIS A 21 -3.17 6.44 5.33
CA HIS A 21 -3.89 5.44 6.13
C HIS A 21 -5.39 5.69 6.19
N GLY A 22 -5.95 6.37 5.20
CA GLY A 22 -7.37 6.67 5.11
C GLY A 22 -7.68 8.17 5.14
N ALA A 23 -8.97 8.51 5.24
CA ALA A 23 -9.47 9.88 5.14
C ALA A 23 -9.72 10.56 6.50
N ALA A 24 -9.46 9.87 7.61
CA ALA A 24 -9.65 10.49 8.93
C ALA A 24 -8.65 11.65 9.14
N PRO A 25 -9.02 12.70 9.87
CA PRO A 25 -8.18 13.90 10.05
C PRO A 25 -6.76 13.60 10.51
N TRP A 26 -6.59 12.60 11.39
CA TRP A 26 -5.28 12.24 11.93
C TRP A 26 -4.36 11.52 10.92
N CYS A 27 -4.89 10.86 9.89
CA CYS A 27 -4.12 9.97 9.02
C CYS A 27 -4.06 10.40 7.55
N THR A 28 -4.72 11.50 7.18
CA THR A 28 -4.59 12.05 5.82
C THR A 28 -3.20 12.66 5.61
N PRO A 29 -2.52 12.41 4.47
CA PRO A 29 -1.25 13.05 4.18
C PRO A 29 -1.39 14.55 3.89
N LEU A 30 -2.59 14.99 3.49
CA LEU A 30 -2.91 16.40 3.22
C LEU A 30 -3.70 16.98 4.39
N PRO A 31 -3.13 17.93 5.17
CA PRO A 31 -3.75 18.44 6.39
C PRO A 31 -4.87 19.45 6.14
N THR A 32 -5.17 19.79 4.89
CA THR A 32 -6.23 20.77 4.57
C THR A 32 -7.57 20.33 5.14
N GLY A 33 -8.19 21.17 5.95
CA GLY A 33 -9.46 20.89 6.62
C GLY A 33 -9.34 20.08 7.92
N THR A 34 -8.12 19.88 8.43
CA THR A 34 -7.86 19.29 9.76
C THR A 34 -7.41 20.36 10.75
N THR A 35 -7.50 20.08 12.04
CA THR A 35 -6.97 20.92 13.11
C THR A 35 -5.59 20.42 13.57
N ALA A 36 -4.86 21.27 14.29
CA ALA A 36 -3.59 20.87 14.90
C ALA A 36 -3.80 19.75 15.94
N GLU A 37 -4.91 19.81 16.67
CA GLU A 37 -5.30 18.85 17.71
C GLU A 37 -5.58 17.46 17.13
N ASP A 38 -6.13 17.36 15.92
CA ASP A 38 -6.34 16.09 15.24
C ASP A 38 -5.04 15.30 15.07
N ARG A 39 -3.93 16.00 14.92
CA ARG A 39 -2.62 15.45 14.56
C ARG A 39 -1.55 15.54 15.66
N MET A 40 -1.85 16.16 16.80
CA MET A 40 -0.89 16.46 17.86
C MET A 40 -0.22 15.20 18.47
N HIS A 41 -0.85 14.05 18.30
CA HIS A 41 -0.33 12.76 18.81
C HIS A 41 0.38 11.92 17.75
N LEU A 42 0.63 12.49 16.54
CA LEU A 42 1.41 11.82 15.51
C LEU A 42 2.87 12.29 15.57
N ILE A 43 3.77 11.34 15.42
CA ILE A 43 5.19 11.60 15.24
C ILE A 43 5.63 10.91 13.98
N HIS A 44 6.24 11.67 13.06
CA HIS A 44 6.65 11.14 11.78
C HIS A 44 8.07 10.58 11.79
N TYR A 45 8.29 9.51 11.03
CA TYR A 45 9.59 8.91 10.74
C TYR A 45 9.74 8.64 9.23
N GLN A 46 10.95 8.44 8.75
CA GLN A 46 11.20 8.08 7.35
C GLN A 46 11.11 6.56 7.17
N PHE A 47 10.41 6.12 6.12
CA PHE A 47 10.30 4.69 5.80
C PHE A 47 11.67 4.10 5.47
N ASN A 48 11.97 2.88 5.96
CA ASN A 48 13.27 2.20 5.84
C ASN A 48 14.47 2.91 6.50
N ASP A 49 14.25 3.89 7.37
CA ASP A 49 15.27 4.61 8.10
C ASP A 49 15.16 4.33 9.60
N VAL A 50 16.02 3.45 10.10
CA VAL A 50 16.08 3.04 11.50
C VAL A 50 16.45 4.20 12.42
N GLU A 51 17.35 5.08 12.01
CA GLU A 51 17.78 6.24 12.82
C GLU A 51 16.63 7.24 12.98
N SER A 52 15.86 7.43 11.91
CA SER A 52 14.65 8.25 11.94
C SER A 52 13.59 7.67 12.87
N VAL A 53 13.43 6.33 12.90
CA VAL A 53 12.52 5.65 13.85
C VAL A 53 12.97 5.87 15.28
N GLU A 54 14.26 5.70 15.61
CA GLU A 54 14.78 5.93 16.97
C GLU A 54 14.55 7.38 17.42
N SER A 55 14.86 8.35 16.55
CA SER A 55 14.57 9.76 16.83
C SER A 55 13.09 10.04 17.10
N ALA A 56 12.20 9.35 16.37
CA ALA A 56 10.76 9.45 16.60
C ALA A 56 10.32 8.79 17.91
N ILE A 57 10.91 7.67 18.29
CA ILE A 57 10.69 6.99 19.59
C ILE A 57 11.12 7.90 20.74
N GLU A 58 12.29 8.53 20.66
CA GLU A 58 12.76 9.49 21.67
C GLU A 58 11.77 10.65 21.86
N LYS A 59 11.25 11.22 20.76
CA LYS A 59 10.23 12.28 20.79
C LYS A 59 8.90 11.80 21.39
N ALA A 60 8.56 10.52 21.22
CA ALA A 60 7.36 9.93 21.81
C ALA A 60 7.52 9.77 23.32
N GLY A 61 8.73 9.40 23.79
CA GLY A 61 8.99 9.10 25.18
C GLY A 61 8.11 7.96 25.70
N ASP A 62 7.69 8.04 26.94
CA ASP A 62 6.86 7.00 27.57
C ASP A 62 5.41 6.93 27.06
N ASP A 63 4.99 7.88 26.19
CA ASP A 63 3.61 7.98 25.69
C ASP A 63 3.40 7.27 24.35
N LEU A 64 4.29 6.38 23.93
CA LEU A 64 4.18 5.64 22.66
C LEU A 64 3.20 4.48 22.76
N ALA A 65 2.04 4.58 22.05
CA ALA A 65 1.04 3.52 21.96
C ALA A 65 1.33 2.49 20.86
N GLY A 66 1.97 2.91 19.78
CA GLY A 66 2.29 2.02 18.65
C GLY A 66 2.99 2.70 17.49
N ILE A 67 3.50 1.86 16.59
CA ILE A 67 4.09 2.25 15.31
C ILE A 67 3.17 1.74 14.21
N LEU A 68 2.66 2.65 13.38
CA LEU A 68 1.84 2.34 12.22
C LEU A 68 2.70 2.44 10.96
N VAL A 69 2.66 1.40 10.16
CA VAL A 69 3.43 1.30 8.91
C VAL A 69 2.57 0.68 7.81
N SER A 70 2.73 1.15 6.57
CA SER A 70 2.20 0.46 5.40
C SER A 70 3.01 -0.80 5.11
N ALA A 71 2.40 -1.82 4.52
CA ALA A 71 3.08 -3.06 4.16
C ALA A 71 4.32 -2.83 3.28
N PHE A 72 4.29 -1.80 2.44
CA PHE A 72 5.41 -1.22 1.70
C PHE A 72 5.13 0.27 1.45
N ARG A 73 6.17 1.09 1.17
CA ARG A 73 5.96 2.49 0.82
C ARG A 73 5.34 2.59 -0.58
N HIS A 74 4.21 3.26 -0.68
CA HIS A 74 3.44 3.40 -1.92
C HIS A 74 2.89 4.82 -2.11
N ASP A 75 3.68 5.81 -1.75
CA ASP A 75 3.35 7.22 -1.90
C ASP A 75 3.30 7.61 -3.38
N ASN A 76 2.41 8.53 -3.74
CA ASN A 76 2.14 8.85 -5.15
C ASN A 76 3.24 9.66 -5.86
N VAL A 77 4.21 10.19 -5.13
CA VAL A 77 5.21 11.13 -5.66
C VAL A 77 6.63 10.58 -5.69
N VAL A 78 6.85 9.40 -5.11
CA VAL A 78 8.14 8.73 -5.03
C VAL A 78 8.05 7.31 -5.54
N ASP A 79 9.20 6.68 -5.79
CA ASP A 79 9.23 5.26 -6.10
C ASP A 79 8.72 4.44 -4.93
N GLN A 80 8.00 3.37 -5.24
CA GLN A 80 7.55 2.41 -4.23
C GLN A 80 8.77 1.67 -3.67
N GLU A 81 8.71 1.34 -2.38
CA GLU A 81 9.82 0.72 -1.68
C GLU A 81 9.32 -0.39 -0.76
N MET A 82 9.87 -1.60 -0.92
CA MET A 82 9.60 -2.70 -0.01
C MET A 82 10.35 -2.48 1.31
N PRO A 83 9.78 -2.89 2.46
CA PRO A 83 10.50 -2.81 3.72
C PRO A 83 11.74 -3.71 3.69
N SER A 84 12.86 -3.18 4.18
CA SER A 84 14.04 -4.00 4.40
C SER A 84 13.83 -4.94 5.60
N GLN A 85 14.54 -6.08 5.61
CA GLN A 85 14.53 -7.01 6.73
C GLN A 85 14.99 -6.33 8.03
N GLU A 86 16.02 -5.48 7.95
CA GLU A 86 16.54 -4.73 9.08
C GLU A 86 15.47 -3.81 9.66
N PHE A 87 14.85 -2.98 8.83
CA PHE A 87 13.81 -2.05 9.25
C PHE A 87 12.62 -2.77 9.91
N ALA A 88 12.09 -3.81 9.26
CA ALA A 88 10.95 -4.55 9.79
C ALA A 88 11.27 -5.24 11.13
N SER A 89 12.44 -5.89 11.22
CA SER A 89 12.90 -6.53 12.47
C SER A 89 13.13 -5.51 13.57
N HIS A 90 13.69 -4.34 13.24
CA HIS A 90 13.91 -3.26 14.18
C HIS A 90 12.60 -2.74 14.77
N LEU A 91 11.59 -2.46 13.93
CA LEU A 91 10.27 -2.02 14.40
C LEU A 91 9.64 -3.05 15.34
N ARG A 92 9.73 -4.35 15.01
CA ARG A 92 9.21 -5.41 15.89
C ARG A 92 9.90 -5.40 17.23
N GLN A 93 11.24 -5.40 17.22
CA GLN A 93 12.05 -5.39 18.45
C GLN A 93 11.73 -4.18 19.34
N ARG A 94 11.62 -2.99 18.75
CA ARG A 94 11.32 -1.78 19.54
C ARG A 94 9.90 -1.81 20.12
N CYS A 95 8.92 -2.27 19.33
CA CYS A 95 7.56 -2.45 19.84
C CYS A 95 7.51 -3.43 21.03
N ASP A 96 8.25 -4.54 20.96
CA ASP A 96 8.33 -5.50 22.05
C ASP A 96 8.96 -4.90 23.31
N GLN A 97 10.08 -4.16 23.17
CA GLN A 97 10.78 -3.52 24.27
C GLN A 97 9.96 -2.43 24.99
N LEU A 98 9.13 -1.71 24.23
CA LEU A 98 8.36 -0.55 24.72
C LEU A 98 6.91 -0.89 25.09
N ASP A 99 6.52 -2.16 24.95
CA ASP A 99 5.13 -2.62 25.06
C ASP A 99 4.18 -1.77 24.22
N ALA A 100 4.61 -1.45 22.99
CA ALA A 100 3.87 -0.70 22.00
C ALA A 100 3.37 -1.64 20.89
N ALA A 101 2.29 -1.25 20.18
CA ALA A 101 1.74 -2.07 19.11
C ALA A 101 2.50 -1.87 17.79
N LEU A 102 2.96 -2.93 17.14
CA LEU A 102 3.31 -2.90 15.73
C LEU A 102 2.03 -3.08 14.89
N ILE A 103 1.66 -2.04 14.13
CA ILE A 103 0.44 -2.00 13.33
C ILE A 103 0.83 -1.96 11.85
N VAL A 104 0.49 -3.00 11.09
CA VAL A 104 0.72 -3.02 9.65
C VAL A 104 -0.59 -2.78 8.91
N ASP A 105 -0.58 -1.77 8.03
CA ASP A 105 -1.71 -1.45 7.17
C ASP A 105 -1.66 -2.31 5.90
N GLU A 106 -2.50 -3.34 5.87
CA GLU A 106 -2.68 -4.27 4.76
C GLU A 106 -3.77 -3.86 3.77
N VAL A 107 -4.39 -2.70 3.95
CA VAL A 107 -5.52 -2.26 3.12
C VAL A 107 -5.18 -2.22 1.63
N ARG A 108 -3.93 -1.95 1.25
CA ARG A 108 -3.48 -2.00 -0.16
C ARG A 108 -2.82 -3.32 -0.53
N ALA A 109 -1.96 -3.85 0.32
CA ALA A 109 -1.13 -5.02 0.03
C ALA A 109 -1.81 -6.36 0.29
N GLY A 110 -2.67 -6.41 1.28
CA GLY A 110 -3.33 -7.64 1.73
C GLY A 110 -4.04 -8.38 0.61
N PHE A 111 -3.85 -9.69 0.58
CA PHE A 111 -4.36 -10.61 -0.45
C PHE A 111 -3.88 -10.31 -1.89
N ARG A 112 -2.79 -9.51 -2.01
CA ARG A 112 -2.08 -9.29 -3.27
C ARG A 112 -0.63 -9.74 -3.24
N LEU A 113 0.03 -9.65 -2.08
CA LEU A 113 1.42 -10.11 -1.91
C LEU A 113 1.48 -11.53 -1.35
N THR A 114 0.58 -11.86 -0.44
CA THR A 114 0.48 -13.15 0.24
C THR A 114 -0.96 -13.37 0.71
N GLU A 115 -1.30 -14.60 1.07
CA GLU A 115 -2.60 -14.93 1.68
C GLU A 115 -2.74 -14.43 3.13
N GLY A 116 -1.62 -14.19 3.80
CA GLY A 116 -1.53 -13.69 5.16
C GLY A 116 -1.07 -12.23 5.23
N ALA A 117 -0.55 -11.84 6.37
CA ALA A 117 0.04 -10.51 6.55
C ALA A 117 1.34 -10.39 5.74
N SER A 118 1.50 -9.29 4.99
CA SER A 118 2.62 -9.10 4.06
C SER A 118 3.99 -9.21 4.74
N TRP A 119 4.10 -8.83 6.00
CA TRP A 119 5.36 -8.86 6.75
C TRP A 119 5.75 -10.27 7.26
N GLU A 120 4.87 -11.26 7.13
CA GLU A 120 5.22 -12.66 7.32
C GLU A 120 6.32 -13.11 6.33
N LEU A 121 6.36 -12.52 5.13
CA LEU A 121 7.44 -12.72 4.16
C LEU A 121 8.83 -12.30 4.70
N LEU A 122 8.86 -11.45 5.72
CA LEU A 122 10.04 -10.99 6.43
C LEU A 122 10.21 -11.69 7.79
N ASN A 123 9.41 -12.71 8.08
CA ASN A 123 9.35 -13.38 9.39
C ASN A 123 9.06 -12.39 10.55
N VAL A 124 8.27 -11.36 10.28
CA VAL A 124 7.85 -10.35 11.25
C VAL A 124 6.34 -10.39 11.40
N ALA A 125 5.88 -10.78 12.59
CA ALA A 125 4.45 -10.79 12.92
C ALA A 125 4.02 -9.45 13.52
N PRO A 126 3.09 -8.72 12.90
CA PRO A 126 2.50 -7.53 13.50
C PRO A 126 1.55 -7.89 14.65
N ASP A 127 1.38 -6.95 15.59
CA ASP A 127 0.38 -7.07 16.66
C ASP A 127 -1.05 -6.85 16.16
N LEU A 128 -1.20 -5.89 15.25
CA LEU A 128 -2.47 -5.48 14.66
C LEU A 128 -2.31 -5.29 13.16
N THR A 129 -3.32 -5.68 12.39
CA THR A 129 -3.38 -5.46 10.94
C THR A 129 -4.72 -4.88 10.55
N ALA A 130 -4.72 -3.97 9.57
CA ALA A 130 -5.94 -3.38 9.02
C ALA A 130 -6.15 -3.86 7.57
N TRP A 131 -7.36 -4.32 7.25
CA TRP A 131 -7.73 -4.95 5.98
C TRP A 131 -8.94 -4.29 5.35
N SER A 132 -8.95 -4.17 4.03
CA SER A 132 -10.09 -3.74 3.24
C SER A 132 -9.86 -4.07 1.76
N LYS A 133 -10.50 -3.37 0.84
CA LYS A 133 -10.33 -3.50 -0.64
C LYS A 133 -10.41 -4.95 -1.12
N ALA A 134 -9.27 -5.63 -1.29
CA ALA A 134 -9.22 -6.98 -1.84
C ALA A 134 -9.95 -8.01 -0.96
N ILE A 135 -10.10 -7.78 0.34
CA ILE A 135 -10.74 -8.72 1.27
C ILE A 135 -12.14 -9.16 0.82
N ALA A 136 -12.89 -8.29 0.14
CA ALA A 136 -14.24 -8.59 -0.35
C ALA A 136 -14.44 -8.20 -1.82
N ASN A 137 -13.36 -7.93 -2.55
CA ASN A 137 -13.29 -7.77 -4.01
C ASN A 137 -14.41 -6.89 -4.60
N GLY A 138 -14.55 -5.65 -4.09
CA GLY A 138 -15.53 -4.66 -4.54
C GLY A 138 -16.74 -4.51 -3.61
N TYR A 139 -17.03 -5.44 -2.73
CA TYR A 139 -18.00 -5.24 -1.67
C TYR A 139 -17.40 -4.48 -0.49
N ALA A 140 -18.18 -3.59 0.13
CA ALA A 140 -17.71 -2.77 1.25
C ALA A 140 -17.51 -3.63 2.51
N LEU A 141 -16.25 -3.92 2.82
CA LEU A 141 -15.84 -4.61 4.03
C LEU A 141 -14.47 -4.10 4.49
N ALA A 142 -14.31 -3.97 5.80
CA ALA A 142 -13.03 -3.76 6.44
C ALA A 142 -12.93 -4.65 7.68
N ALA A 143 -11.71 -5.04 8.03
CA ALA A 143 -11.44 -5.84 9.22
C ALA A 143 -10.19 -5.34 9.93
N ILE A 144 -10.15 -5.54 11.24
CA ILE A 144 -8.94 -5.41 12.05
C ILE A 144 -8.68 -6.79 12.64
N LEU A 145 -7.50 -7.32 12.38
CA LEU A 145 -7.01 -8.55 12.98
C LEU A 145 -5.91 -8.22 13.98
N GLY A 146 -5.72 -9.05 14.97
CA GLY A 146 -4.69 -8.83 15.96
C GLY A 146 -4.44 -10.06 16.82
N SER A 147 -3.31 -10.02 17.54
CA SER A 147 -2.96 -11.05 18.49
C SER A 147 -3.91 -11.03 19.71
N ASP A 148 -4.02 -12.16 20.40
CA ASP A 148 -4.83 -12.32 21.61
C ASP A 148 -4.52 -11.26 22.69
N LYS A 149 -3.30 -10.78 22.74
CA LYS A 149 -2.83 -9.70 23.63
C LYS A 149 -3.75 -8.47 23.55
N TYR A 150 -4.24 -8.14 22.35
CA TYR A 150 -5.05 -6.93 22.10
C TYR A 150 -6.56 -7.17 22.13
N MET A 151 -7.00 -8.42 22.26
CA MET A 151 -8.43 -8.78 22.16
C MET A 151 -9.30 -8.04 23.19
N ARG A 152 -8.84 -7.97 24.46
CA ARG A 152 -9.60 -7.26 25.50
C ARG A 152 -9.72 -5.77 25.21
N ALA A 153 -8.63 -5.15 24.75
CA ALA A 153 -8.62 -3.73 24.38
C ALA A 153 -9.54 -3.45 23.18
N ALA A 154 -9.54 -4.34 22.18
CA ALA A 154 -10.41 -4.22 21.02
C ALA A 154 -11.91 -4.24 21.41
N ARG A 155 -12.31 -5.10 22.34
CA ARG A 155 -13.68 -5.15 22.87
C ARG A 155 -14.10 -3.87 23.61
N GLY A 156 -13.14 -3.12 24.16
CA GLY A 156 -13.38 -1.86 24.85
C GLY A 156 -13.56 -0.66 23.92
N VAL A 157 -13.16 -0.77 22.67
CA VAL A 157 -13.31 0.32 21.70
C VAL A 157 -14.74 0.32 21.17
N PHE A 158 -15.50 1.40 21.50
CA PHE A 158 -16.83 1.56 20.95
C PHE A 158 -16.75 1.99 19.49
N THR A 159 -17.08 1.08 18.59
CA THR A 159 -17.14 1.30 17.16
C THR A 159 -18.36 0.57 16.60
N THR A 160 -19.25 1.25 15.91
CA THR A 160 -20.47 0.68 15.34
C THR A 160 -20.87 1.37 14.04
N GLY A 161 -21.65 0.70 13.22
CA GLY A 161 -22.21 1.24 11.99
C GLY A 161 -23.36 0.38 11.48
N SER A 162 -24.35 1.00 10.84
CA SER A 162 -25.58 0.33 10.38
C SER A 162 -25.33 -0.85 9.44
N PHE A 163 -24.23 -0.86 8.68
CA PHE A 163 -23.91 -1.86 7.66
C PHE A 163 -22.79 -2.84 8.06
N TRP A 164 -22.36 -2.83 9.32
CA TRP A 164 -21.24 -3.66 9.78
C TRP A 164 -21.46 -5.16 9.66
N PHE A 165 -22.74 -5.58 9.71
CA PHE A 165 -23.12 -6.98 9.58
C PHE A 165 -23.82 -7.26 8.25
N ALA A 166 -23.47 -6.53 7.17
CA ALA A 166 -24.01 -6.77 5.84
C ALA A 166 -23.55 -8.17 5.33
N ALA A 167 -24.48 -9.12 5.34
CA ALA A 167 -24.17 -10.51 5.01
C ALA A 167 -23.59 -10.66 3.59
N ALA A 168 -24.01 -9.85 2.62
CA ALA A 168 -23.49 -9.88 1.26
C ALA A 168 -21.97 -9.63 1.22
N SER A 169 -21.48 -8.62 1.94
CA SER A 169 -20.05 -8.32 2.02
C SER A 169 -19.25 -9.42 2.71
N MET A 170 -19.82 -10.06 3.73
CA MET A 170 -19.19 -11.17 4.43
C MET A 170 -19.08 -12.42 3.55
N VAL A 171 -20.16 -12.76 2.83
CA VAL A 171 -20.16 -13.89 1.88
C VAL A 171 -19.18 -13.61 0.73
N ALA A 172 -19.18 -12.39 0.18
CA ALA A 172 -18.23 -12.00 -0.84
C ALA A 172 -16.78 -12.16 -0.35
N SER A 173 -16.50 -11.81 0.91
CA SER A 173 -15.17 -12.01 1.50
C SER A 173 -14.79 -13.48 1.59
N ILE A 174 -15.67 -14.33 2.10
CA ILE A 174 -15.41 -15.77 2.20
C ILE A 174 -15.10 -16.33 0.80
N THR A 175 -15.98 -16.07 -0.18
CA THR A 175 -15.79 -16.53 -1.56
C THR A 175 -14.49 -15.99 -2.16
N THR A 176 -14.14 -14.72 -1.92
CA THR A 176 -12.90 -14.12 -2.43
C THR A 176 -11.67 -14.83 -1.87
N LEU A 177 -11.65 -15.09 -0.56
CA LEU A 177 -10.52 -15.73 0.10
C LEU A 177 -10.37 -17.19 -0.34
N ASP A 178 -11.47 -17.91 -0.53
CA ASP A 178 -11.47 -19.28 -1.04
C ASP A 178 -10.92 -19.31 -2.48
N LEU A 179 -11.41 -18.45 -3.38
CA LEU A 179 -10.93 -18.37 -4.76
C LEU A 179 -9.45 -17.95 -4.86
N ILE A 180 -8.99 -17.04 -4.02
CA ILE A 180 -7.56 -16.63 -3.99
C ILE A 180 -6.69 -17.88 -3.79
N ARG A 181 -7.10 -18.78 -2.91
CA ARG A 181 -6.37 -19.98 -2.54
C ARG A 181 -6.53 -21.10 -3.58
N GLU A 182 -7.77 -21.40 -3.97
CA GLU A 182 -8.10 -22.47 -4.89
C GLU A 182 -7.54 -22.25 -6.29
N GLU A 183 -7.49 -21.00 -6.76
CA GLU A 183 -7.02 -20.63 -8.10
C GLU A 183 -5.58 -20.11 -8.13
N ASN A 184 -4.84 -20.14 -7.03
CA ASN A 184 -3.48 -19.61 -6.91
C ASN A 184 -3.37 -18.16 -7.47
N VAL A 185 -4.34 -17.32 -7.13
CA VAL A 185 -4.49 -15.98 -7.72
C VAL A 185 -3.24 -15.14 -7.51
N ILE A 186 -2.61 -15.19 -6.34
CA ILE A 186 -1.44 -14.36 -6.01
C ILE A 186 -0.25 -14.69 -6.93
N GLU A 187 0.04 -15.96 -7.14
CA GLU A 187 1.09 -16.40 -8.04
C GLU A 187 0.79 -15.96 -9.48
N ARG A 188 -0.45 -16.14 -9.94
CA ARG A 188 -0.89 -15.73 -11.27
C ARG A 188 -0.75 -14.23 -11.51
N ILE A 189 -1.23 -13.39 -10.60
CA ILE A 189 -1.13 -11.93 -10.74
C ILE A 189 0.31 -11.44 -10.61
N THR A 190 1.17 -12.16 -9.88
CA THR A 190 2.61 -11.88 -9.82
C THR A 190 3.26 -12.12 -11.17
N ALA A 191 3.01 -13.28 -11.79
CA ALA A 191 3.55 -13.62 -13.10
C ALA A 191 3.07 -12.66 -14.19
N LEU A 192 1.77 -12.33 -14.21
CA LEU A 192 1.20 -11.36 -15.16
C LEU A 192 1.78 -9.95 -14.97
N GLY A 193 1.96 -9.53 -13.73
CA GLY A 193 2.56 -8.23 -13.40
C GLY A 193 4.03 -8.16 -13.81
N GLN A 194 4.79 -9.24 -13.63
CA GLN A 194 6.17 -9.33 -14.08
C GLN A 194 6.26 -9.28 -15.62
N ARG A 195 5.40 -10.04 -16.32
CA ARG A 195 5.29 -9.99 -17.77
C ARG A 195 5.04 -8.56 -18.29
N PHE A 196 4.12 -7.84 -17.65
CA PHE A 196 3.81 -6.45 -18.01
C PHE A 196 5.02 -5.53 -17.79
N ARG A 197 5.71 -5.65 -16.65
CA ARG A 197 6.91 -4.86 -16.34
C ARG A 197 8.06 -5.12 -17.34
N ASP A 198 8.31 -6.39 -17.63
CA ASP A 198 9.37 -6.78 -18.57
C ASP A 198 9.07 -6.25 -19.98
N GLY A 199 7.81 -6.38 -20.43
CA GLY A 199 7.37 -5.84 -21.70
C GLY A 199 7.53 -4.32 -21.80
N LEU A 200 7.12 -3.58 -20.76
CA LEU A 200 7.32 -2.13 -20.70
C LEU A 200 8.80 -1.74 -20.74
N GLN A 201 9.67 -2.49 -20.08
CA GLN A 201 11.12 -2.23 -20.12
C GLN A 201 11.68 -2.42 -21.52
N VAL A 202 11.31 -3.51 -22.20
CA VAL A 202 11.71 -3.77 -23.59
C VAL A 202 11.26 -2.64 -24.52
N GLN A 203 10.04 -2.15 -24.37
CA GLN A 203 9.52 -1.01 -25.14
C GLN A 203 10.34 0.26 -24.86
N ALA A 204 10.53 0.59 -23.60
CA ALA A 204 11.29 1.77 -23.18
C ALA A 204 12.72 1.76 -23.75
N ASP A 205 13.40 0.62 -23.67
CA ASP A 205 14.75 0.43 -24.19
C ASP A 205 14.78 0.58 -25.72
N SER A 206 13.83 -0.01 -26.44
CA SER A 206 13.73 0.07 -27.91
C SER A 206 13.49 1.49 -28.44
N HIS A 207 12.82 2.31 -27.63
CA HIS A 207 12.57 3.71 -27.96
C HIS A 207 13.61 4.68 -27.37
N ASN A 208 14.56 4.20 -26.56
CA ASN A 208 15.51 4.98 -25.77
C ASN A 208 14.79 5.98 -24.83
N ILE A 209 13.70 5.57 -24.21
CA ILE A 209 12.93 6.36 -23.26
C ILE A 209 13.28 5.88 -21.85
N PRO A 210 13.84 6.72 -20.99
CA PRO A 210 14.12 6.33 -19.62
C PRO A 210 12.81 6.17 -18.82
N ILE A 211 12.64 5.01 -18.20
CA ILE A 211 11.58 4.76 -17.22
C ILE A 211 12.17 4.24 -15.92
N SER A 212 11.51 4.47 -14.81
CA SER A 212 11.71 3.73 -13.56
C SER A 212 10.49 2.89 -13.26
N GLN A 213 10.71 1.65 -12.83
CA GLN A 213 9.66 0.74 -12.41
C GLN A 213 9.91 0.32 -10.97
N SER A 214 8.95 0.55 -10.09
CA SER A 214 9.09 0.25 -8.66
C SER A 214 7.88 -0.50 -8.10
N GLY A 215 8.03 -1.03 -6.88
CA GLY A 215 7.02 -1.81 -6.18
C GLY A 215 6.92 -3.26 -6.64
N PRO A 216 6.01 -4.03 -6.04
CA PRO A 216 5.81 -5.42 -6.37
C PRO A 216 5.13 -5.59 -7.75
N PRO A 217 5.37 -6.70 -8.46
CA PRO A 217 4.81 -6.92 -9.79
C PRO A 217 3.29 -6.79 -9.86
N GLN A 218 2.57 -7.19 -8.83
CA GLN A 218 1.11 -7.09 -8.75
C GLN A 218 0.60 -5.65 -8.69
N MET A 219 1.46 -4.72 -8.26
CA MET A 219 1.12 -3.31 -8.07
C MET A 219 2.23 -2.40 -8.60
N PRO A 220 2.60 -2.51 -9.91
CA PRO A 220 3.72 -1.77 -10.45
C PRO A 220 3.42 -0.27 -10.51
N LEU A 221 4.45 0.53 -10.25
CA LEU A 221 4.46 1.96 -10.55
C LEU A 221 5.49 2.22 -11.63
N VAL A 222 5.08 2.93 -12.67
CA VAL A 222 5.95 3.38 -13.76
C VAL A 222 6.08 4.90 -13.69
N ARG A 223 7.31 5.38 -13.75
CA ARG A 223 7.63 6.81 -13.75
C ARG A 223 8.58 7.15 -14.89
N PHE A 224 8.55 8.38 -15.31
CA PHE A 224 9.47 8.96 -16.28
C PHE A 224 10.42 9.89 -15.53
N PRO A 225 11.70 9.53 -15.34
CA PRO A 225 12.66 10.31 -14.55
C PRO A 225 12.88 11.73 -15.08
N ASP A 226 12.69 11.93 -16.41
CA ASP A 226 12.80 13.24 -17.05
C ASP A 226 11.62 14.18 -16.77
N ASP A 227 10.53 13.68 -16.18
CA ASP A 227 9.43 14.52 -15.76
C ASP A 227 9.80 15.30 -14.51
N GLU A 228 9.53 16.60 -14.51
CA GLU A 228 9.53 17.36 -13.28
C GLU A 228 8.47 16.81 -12.31
N VAL A 229 8.79 16.74 -11.03
CA VAL A 229 7.96 16.13 -9.98
C VAL A 229 6.51 16.66 -9.97
N GLN A 230 6.32 17.91 -10.37
CA GLN A 230 5.01 18.57 -10.36
C GLN A 230 4.31 18.56 -11.71
N VAL A 231 4.99 18.45 -12.83
CA VAL A 231 4.44 18.68 -14.17
C VAL A 231 4.03 17.36 -14.83
N LYS A 232 4.82 16.31 -14.71
CA LYS A 232 4.54 14.93 -15.17
C LYS A 232 3.97 14.84 -16.61
N GLU A 233 4.47 15.67 -17.51
CA GLU A 233 3.94 15.77 -18.90
C GLU A 233 4.09 14.46 -19.69
N ARG A 234 5.20 13.73 -19.47
CA ARG A 234 5.42 12.45 -20.14
C ARG A 234 4.49 11.37 -19.62
N ALA A 235 4.29 11.30 -18.31
CA ALA A 235 3.35 10.37 -17.70
C ALA A 235 1.91 10.67 -18.15
N ASP A 236 1.52 11.95 -18.20
CA ASP A 236 0.20 12.36 -18.66
C ASP A 236 0.00 12.03 -20.17
N LEU A 237 1.01 12.27 -21.03
CA LEU A 237 0.93 11.88 -22.45
C LEU A 237 0.81 10.38 -22.61
N PHE A 238 1.68 9.61 -21.94
CA PHE A 238 1.69 8.14 -22.00
C PHE A 238 0.34 7.54 -21.64
N THR A 239 -0.23 7.97 -20.52
CA THR A 239 -1.51 7.44 -20.02
C THR A 239 -2.70 7.92 -20.84
N ASN A 240 -2.67 9.15 -21.36
CA ASN A 240 -3.72 9.66 -22.23
C ASN A 240 -3.76 8.94 -23.59
N GLU A 241 -2.61 8.64 -24.20
CA GLU A 241 -2.56 7.84 -25.43
C GLU A 241 -3.07 6.42 -25.19
N ALA A 242 -2.68 5.78 -24.07
CA ALA A 242 -3.18 4.47 -23.70
C ALA A 242 -4.71 4.48 -23.50
N MET A 243 -5.24 5.51 -22.86
CA MET A 243 -6.69 5.63 -22.61
C MET A 243 -7.51 5.76 -23.90
N LYS A 244 -6.99 6.44 -24.94
CA LYS A 244 -7.66 6.52 -26.24
C LYS A 244 -7.88 5.17 -26.91
N LEU A 245 -7.06 4.18 -26.56
CA LEU A 245 -7.10 2.83 -27.07
C LEU A 245 -7.77 1.83 -26.11
N GLY A 246 -8.35 2.32 -25.00
CA GLY A 246 -9.12 1.52 -24.05
C GLY A 246 -8.33 1.01 -22.84
N LEU A 247 -7.04 1.33 -22.70
CA LEU A 247 -6.24 0.96 -21.54
C LEU A 247 -6.20 2.11 -20.52
N TYR A 248 -6.84 1.92 -19.37
CA TYR A 248 -6.78 2.87 -18.27
C TYR A 248 -5.51 2.68 -17.42
N LEU A 249 -4.64 3.66 -17.47
CA LEU A 249 -3.48 3.81 -16.59
C LEU A 249 -3.55 5.16 -15.88
N HIS A 250 -3.00 5.24 -14.66
CA HIS A 250 -2.98 6.50 -13.91
C HIS A 250 -1.56 7.09 -13.89
N PRO A 251 -1.36 8.37 -14.26
CA PRO A 251 -0.03 8.96 -14.40
C PRO A 251 0.75 9.13 -13.09
N ARG A 252 0.05 9.03 -11.94
CA ARG A 252 0.61 9.34 -10.60
C ARG A 252 0.31 8.28 -9.56
N HIS A 253 -0.28 7.15 -9.94
CA HIS A 253 -0.66 6.09 -9.03
C HIS A 253 -0.18 4.74 -9.56
N ASN A 254 0.18 3.82 -8.68
CA ASN A 254 0.48 2.46 -9.11
C ASN A 254 -0.72 1.78 -9.77
N MET A 255 -0.42 0.87 -10.65
CA MET A 255 -1.39 0.00 -11.31
C MET A 255 -1.73 -1.20 -10.42
N PHE A 256 -2.74 -1.96 -10.81
CA PHE A 256 -3.15 -3.18 -10.12
C PHE A 256 -3.41 -4.29 -11.14
N ILE A 257 -2.62 -5.34 -11.06
CA ILE A 257 -2.95 -6.60 -11.73
C ILE A 257 -3.94 -7.36 -10.85
N ASN A 258 -4.97 -7.92 -11.43
CA ASN A 258 -6.03 -8.61 -10.70
C ASN A 258 -6.32 -10.01 -11.26
N GLY A 259 -7.05 -10.81 -10.51
CA GLY A 259 -7.34 -12.20 -10.85
C GLY A 259 -8.23 -12.41 -12.10
N GLY A 260 -8.84 -11.34 -12.62
CA GLY A 260 -9.61 -11.38 -13.86
C GLY A 260 -8.75 -11.18 -15.12
N HIS A 261 -7.50 -10.69 -14.98
CA HIS A 261 -6.61 -10.54 -16.11
C HIS A 261 -6.08 -11.89 -16.59
N THR A 262 -5.91 -12.00 -17.91
CA THR A 262 -5.27 -13.11 -18.62
C THR A 262 -3.95 -12.65 -19.25
N GLU A 263 -3.16 -13.57 -19.78
CA GLU A 263 -1.97 -13.22 -20.57
C GLU A 263 -2.34 -12.40 -21.81
N ALA A 264 -3.47 -12.70 -22.45
CA ALA A 264 -3.95 -11.95 -23.61
C ALA A 264 -4.25 -10.47 -23.26
N ASP A 265 -4.82 -10.22 -22.08
CA ASP A 265 -5.08 -8.84 -21.61
C ASP A 265 -3.75 -8.09 -21.39
N ILE A 266 -2.73 -8.77 -20.88
CA ILE A 266 -1.40 -8.17 -20.70
C ILE A 266 -0.73 -7.90 -22.05
N ASP A 267 -0.85 -8.81 -23.01
CA ASP A 267 -0.31 -8.62 -24.36
C ASP A 267 -1.03 -7.49 -25.12
N GLU A 268 -2.33 -7.36 -24.95
CA GLU A 268 -3.09 -6.22 -25.47
C GLU A 268 -2.65 -4.91 -24.80
N ALA A 269 -2.51 -4.89 -23.49
CA ALA A 269 -2.01 -3.72 -22.77
C ALA A 269 -0.60 -3.32 -23.24
N LEU A 270 0.29 -4.27 -23.48
CA LEU A 270 1.62 -4.01 -24.06
C LEU A 270 1.53 -3.48 -25.50
N SER A 271 0.62 -3.99 -26.33
CA SER A 271 0.41 -3.44 -27.68
C SER A 271 -0.04 -1.97 -27.62
N ILE A 272 -0.88 -1.62 -26.67
CA ILE A 272 -1.36 -0.24 -26.48
C ILE A 272 -0.24 0.66 -25.93
N THR A 273 0.53 0.18 -24.96
CA THR A 273 1.63 0.98 -24.40
C THR A 273 2.76 1.20 -25.40
N GLU A 274 2.95 0.32 -26.39
CA GLU A 274 3.87 0.53 -27.51
C GLU A 274 3.48 1.76 -28.33
N VAL A 275 2.18 1.97 -28.58
CA VAL A 275 1.68 3.18 -29.26
C VAL A 275 1.97 4.42 -28.41
N SER A 276 1.76 4.33 -27.10
CA SER A 276 2.05 5.42 -26.16
C SER A 276 3.55 5.76 -26.12
N MET A 277 4.45 4.76 -26.17
CA MET A 277 5.90 4.96 -26.25
C MET A 277 6.29 5.66 -27.55
N ASN A 278 5.68 5.27 -28.70
CA ASN A 278 5.90 5.95 -29.98
C ASN A 278 5.49 7.44 -29.92
N ALA A 279 4.38 7.75 -29.30
CA ALA A 279 3.91 9.13 -29.11
C ALA A 279 4.88 9.95 -28.22
N LEU A 280 5.41 9.36 -27.16
CA LEU A 280 6.43 9.97 -26.31
C LEU A 280 7.71 10.25 -27.11
N LYS A 281 8.20 9.26 -27.88
CA LYS A 281 9.38 9.43 -28.72
C LYS A 281 9.23 10.57 -29.71
N GLY A 282 8.11 10.65 -30.38
CA GLY A 282 7.84 11.70 -31.37
C GLY A 282 7.72 13.11 -30.78
N ARG A 283 7.46 13.24 -29.48
CA ARG A 283 7.27 14.55 -28.83
C ARG A 283 8.47 15.00 -28.00
N TYR A 284 9.18 14.08 -27.36
CA TYR A 284 10.21 14.42 -26.34
C TYR A 284 11.60 13.86 -26.63
N TYR A 285 11.73 12.88 -27.50
CA TYR A 285 12.94 12.15 -27.85
C TYR A 285 13.12 12.04 -29.37
#